data_793e16823fe824ab28800e63e33b25d1
#
_entry.id   793e16823fe824ab28800e63e33b25d1
#
_cell.length_a   1.000
_cell.length_b   1.000
_cell.length_c   1.000
_cell.angle_alpha   90.00
_cell.angle_beta   90.00
_cell.angle_gamma   90.00
#
_symmetry.space_group_name_H-M   'P 1'
#
loop_
_entity.id
_entity.type
_entity.pdbx_description
1 polymer ?
#
loop_
_entity_poly.entity_id
_entity_poly.type
_entity_poly.pdbx_seq_one_letter_code
_entity_poly.pdbx_strand_id
1 'polypeptide(L)'
;MLSSTVVAVFIALAYVIGSNGSDNTINSRFDTFSDRTNGLDEQTSQLGGRTNGLGEQTSQLGDRTNGLGEQTSRLGGRTNGLGEQTSRLSDLTDEHVLFQVTNQPDTESAAKASMPNMGSTNEYGVKERCERYTMKNQGLEREYYLYRPEGLKAGAPLVIVLHGYGGSALKGKKAMMDVADRNGFAVCYPQGIKDPKGKPGWNVSYPSQKGMKTDDVKFLIALSKELQKKFDLSPKNTFLTGISNGGDIIYLIAMRAPKAFKAMASIAGLQFNWMETEYSYKHPLPFMEVHGTQDHTSEWLGDPENKGGWGAYIPVPAAVSRIIAVNGCTEEYVTELPRREGRNQVTLYQFKAGRPAVKGGRPTEVWLYKVEGGDHSWSDKDMDTCSEIWRFFSQWID
;
A
#
# COMPACT_ATOMS: atom_id res chain seq x y z
N MET A 1 3.38 28.71 32.18
CA MET A 1 3.72 29.67 33.26
C MET A 1 4.63 30.74 32.70
N LEU A 2 4.11 31.75 32.07
CA LEU A 2 4.82 33.00 31.84
C LEU A 2 4.70 33.76 33.15
N SER A 3 5.83 33.90 33.81
CA SER A 3 5.91 34.35 35.17
C SER A 3 5.39 35.77 35.36
N SER A 4 4.82 36.00 36.55
CA SER A 4 4.46 37.28 37.14
C SER A 4 5.47 38.41 36.95
N THR A 5 6.66 38.10 36.47
CA THR A 5 7.78 39.01 36.20
C THR A 5 7.56 39.85 34.92
N VAL A 6 6.85 39.34 33.89
CA VAL A 6 6.57 40.10 32.65
C VAL A 6 5.50 41.16 32.89
N VAL A 7 4.51 40.87 33.74
CA VAL A 7 3.45 41.84 34.13
C VAL A 7 4.04 42.95 34.97
N ALA A 8 4.99 42.67 35.85
CA ALA A 8 5.63 43.68 36.72
C ALA A 8 6.49 44.69 35.95
N VAL A 9 7.15 44.26 34.85
CA VAL A 9 7.98 45.13 34.02
C VAL A 9 7.12 46.11 33.21
N PHE A 10 5.94 45.69 32.75
CA PHE A 10 5.01 46.58 32.01
C PHE A 10 4.32 47.59 32.93
N ILE A 11 4.00 47.23 34.19
CA ILE A 11 3.45 48.18 35.17
C ILE A 11 4.47 49.23 35.57
N ALA A 12 5.77 48.85 35.71
CA ALA A 12 6.84 49.80 36.02
C ALA A 12 7.10 50.76 34.85
N LEU A 13 6.98 50.33 33.58
CA LEU A 13 7.12 51.19 32.39
C LEU A 13 5.96 52.16 32.25
N ALA A 14 4.73 51.75 32.61
CA ALA A 14 3.57 52.63 32.60
C ALA A 14 3.62 53.73 33.67
N TYR A 15 4.24 53.49 34.82
CA TYR A 15 4.41 54.46 35.87
C TYR A 15 5.45 55.55 35.55
N VAL A 16 6.44 55.23 34.71
CA VAL A 16 7.48 56.18 34.26
C VAL A 16 7.00 57.09 33.12
N ILE A 17 6.02 56.63 32.30
CA ILE A 17 5.48 57.40 31.17
C ILE A 17 4.25 58.25 31.55
N GLY A 18 3.60 57.93 32.70
CA GLY A 18 2.33 58.51 33.15
C GLY A 18 2.40 59.90 33.84
N SER A 19 3.53 60.59 33.85
CA SER A 19 3.62 61.86 34.57
C SER A 19 3.41 63.16 33.73
N ASN A 20 3.04 63.06 32.45
CA ASN A 20 2.62 64.26 31.70
C ASN A 20 1.71 63.90 30.50
N GLY A 21 0.44 64.26 30.61
CA GLY A 21 -0.48 64.40 29.50
C GLY A 21 -1.58 63.32 29.44
N SER A 22 -2.84 63.81 29.49
CA SER A 22 -4.05 63.05 29.22
C SER A 22 -4.15 62.67 27.75
N ASP A 23 -3.61 61.54 27.37
CA ASP A 23 -3.72 61.04 26.01
C ASP A 23 -4.66 59.82 25.97
N ASN A 24 -5.92 60.06 25.55
CA ASN A 24 -6.97 59.06 25.39
C ASN A 24 -6.57 57.92 24.45
N THR A 25 -5.56 58.11 23.61
CA THR A 25 -5.05 57.12 22.67
C THR A 25 -4.25 56.02 23.37
N ILE A 26 -3.59 56.31 24.48
CA ILE A 26 -2.80 55.33 25.24
C ILE A 26 -3.73 54.40 26.01
N ASN A 27 -4.78 54.95 26.65
CA ASN A 27 -5.76 54.18 27.40
C ASN A 27 -6.52 53.21 26.48
N SER A 28 -6.94 53.61 25.28
CA SER A 28 -7.62 52.73 24.33
C SER A 28 -6.74 51.61 23.82
N ARG A 29 -5.43 51.81 23.74
CA ARG A 29 -4.47 50.74 23.38
C ARG A 29 -4.23 49.74 24.53
N PHE A 30 -4.28 50.22 25.76
CA PHE A 30 -4.19 49.35 26.95
C PHE A 30 -5.44 48.49 27.11
N ASP A 31 -6.64 49.02 26.89
CA ASP A 31 -7.88 48.26 26.92
C ASP A 31 -7.86 47.16 25.82
N THR A 32 -7.46 47.51 24.60
CA THR A 32 -7.34 46.54 23.51
C THR A 32 -6.29 45.45 23.79
N PHE A 33 -5.21 45.77 24.50
CA PHE A 33 -4.17 44.79 24.88
C PHE A 33 -4.66 43.87 26.00
N SER A 34 -5.37 44.44 27.00
CA SER A 34 -6.00 43.68 28.08
C SER A 34 -7.03 42.68 27.55
N ASP A 35 -7.87 43.11 26.62
CA ASP A 35 -8.87 42.20 25.98
C ASP A 35 -8.22 41.07 25.20
N ARG A 36 -7.10 41.36 24.50
CA ARG A 36 -6.34 40.33 23.79
C ARG A 36 -5.66 39.31 24.74
N THR A 37 -5.11 39.76 25.87
CA THR A 37 -4.51 38.89 26.89
C THR A 37 -5.56 37.99 27.57
N ASN A 38 -6.73 38.56 27.90
CA ASN A 38 -7.85 37.80 28.45
C ASN A 38 -8.34 36.72 27.45
N GLY A 39 -8.44 37.07 26.16
CA GLY A 39 -8.79 36.09 25.10
C GLY A 39 -7.77 34.97 24.94
N LEU A 40 -6.46 35.26 25.11
CA LEU A 40 -5.42 34.24 25.07
C LEU A 40 -5.47 33.34 26.30
N ASP A 41 -5.75 33.86 27.47
CA ASP A 41 -5.90 33.05 28.70
C ASP A 41 -7.11 32.12 28.62
N GLU A 42 -8.21 32.56 28.02
CA GLU A 42 -9.38 31.72 27.78
C GLU A 42 -9.10 30.61 26.77
N GLN A 43 -8.41 30.91 25.66
CA GLN A 43 -7.98 29.92 24.70
C GLN A 43 -7.00 28.89 25.30
N THR A 44 -6.08 29.34 26.14
CA THR A 44 -5.12 28.46 26.85
C THR A 44 -5.85 27.53 27.81
N SER A 45 -6.84 28.03 28.54
CA SER A 45 -7.69 27.24 29.41
C SER A 45 -8.50 26.19 28.66
N GLN A 46 -9.08 26.56 27.51
CA GLN A 46 -9.81 25.62 26.64
C GLN A 46 -8.87 24.53 26.06
N LEU A 47 -7.63 24.90 25.66
CA LEU A 47 -6.63 23.93 25.21
C LEU A 47 -6.26 22.96 26.35
N GLY A 48 -6.09 23.45 27.57
CA GLY A 48 -5.82 22.64 28.74
C GLY A 48 -6.93 21.61 29.02
N GLY A 49 -8.19 22.02 28.89
CA GLY A 49 -9.35 21.12 29.02
C GLY A 49 -9.37 20.02 27.95
N ARG A 50 -9.05 20.38 26.70
CA ARG A 50 -8.98 19.42 25.59
C ARG A 50 -7.84 18.41 25.76
N THR A 51 -6.67 18.84 26.26
CA THR A 51 -5.53 17.94 26.53
C THR A 51 -5.84 16.99 27.68
N ASN A 52 -6.54 17.40 28.71
CA ASN A 52 -6.98 16.54 29.78
C ASN A 52 -7.98 15.48 29.28
N GLY A 53 -8.96 15.87 28.46
CA GLY A 53 -9.89 14.94 27.83
C GLY A 53 -9.22 13.89 26.93
N LEU A 54 -8.18 14.28 26.19
CA LEU A 54 -7.36 13.34 25.40
C LEU A 54 -6.58 12.38 26.30
N GLY A 55 -6.07 12.85 27.44
CA GLY A 55 -5.40 12.01 28.44
C GLY A 55 -6.33 10.92 29.00
N GLU A 56 -7.58 11.28 29.33
CA GLU A 56 -8.58 10.30 29.79
C GLU A 56 -8.95 9.28 28.72
N GLN A 57 -9.13 9.71 27.48
CA GLN A 57 -9.40 8.79 26.36
C GLN A 57 -8.23 7.82 26.12
N THR A 58 -6.99 8.31 26.22
CA THR A 58 -5.79 7.47 26.08
C THR A 58 -5.70 6.43 27.20
N SER A 59 -6.03 6.81 28.43
CA SER A 59 -6.09 5.88 29.57
C SER A 59 -7.14 4.78 29.37
N GLN A 60 -8.35 5.16 28.96
CA GLN A 60 -9.42 4.19 28.66
C GLN A 60 -9.04 3.24 27.51
N LEU A 61 -8.32 3.72 26.50
CA LEU A 61 -7.80 2.88 25.42
C LEU A 61 -6.75 1.90 25.95
N GLY A 62 -5.87 2.32 26.84
CA GLY A 62 -4.90 1.47 27.52
C GLY A 62 -5.56 0.31 28.28
N ASP A 63 -6.60 0.61 29.07
CA ASP A 63 -7.34 -0.40 29.82
C ASP A 63 -8.03 -1.43 28.90
N ARG A 64 -8.61 -0.97 27.79
CA ARG A 64 -9.22 -1.86 26.78
C ARG A 64 -8.17 -2.75 26.12
N THR A 65 -6.99 -2.23 25.84
CA THR A 65 -5.87 -3.00 25.24
C THR A 65 -5.36 -4.06 26.21
N ASN A 66 -5.24 -3.74 27.49
CA ASN A 66 -4.87 -4.69 28.52
C ASN A 66 -5.92 -5.82 28.67
N GLY A 67 -7.21 -5.47 28.64
CA GLY A 67 -8.29 -6.46 28.67
C GLY A 67 -8.29 -7.42 27.48
N LEU A 68 -7.95 -6.92 26.27
CA LEU A 68 -7.76 -7.76 25.07
C LEU A 68 -6.53 -8.67 25.20
N GLY A 69 -5.44 -8.19 25.78
CA GLY A 69 -4.26 -9.00 26.09
C GLY A 69 -4.55 -10.19 27.01
N GLU A 70 -5.35 -9.97 28.07
CA GLU A 70 -5.78 -11.06 28.94
C GLU A 70 -6.69 -12.07 28.24
N GLN A 71 -7.61 -11.62 27.38
CA GLN A 71 -8.46 -12.52 26.60
C GLN A 71 -7.64 -13.36 25.62
N THR A 72 -6.65 -12.77 24.96
CA THR A 72 -5.75 -13.47 24.02
C THR A 72 -4.93 -14.53 24.78
N SER A 73 -4.42 -14.21 25.97
CA SER A 73 -3.68 -15.16 26.82
C SER A 73 -4.57 -16.34 27.24
N ARG A 74 -5.83 -16.10 27.60
CA ARG A 74 -6.80 -17.18 27.92
C ARG A 74 -7.13 -18.06 26.71
N LEU A 75 -7.25 -17.47 25.50
CA LEU A 75 -7.42 -18.25 24.27
C LEU A 75 -6.18 -19.12 23.99
N GLY A 76 -4.97 -18.56 24.12
CA GLY A 76 -3.72 -19.31 23.97
C GLY A 76 -3.62 -20.50 24.91
N GLY A 77 -4.03 -20.35 26.16
CA GLY A 77 -4.12 -21.46 27.12
C GLY A 77 -5.11 -22.56 26.70
N ARG A 78 -6.25 -22.17 26.10
CA ARG A 78 -7.26 -23.14 25.61
C ARG A 78 -6.79 -23.90 24.37
N THR A 79 -6.07 -23.23 23.42
CA THR A 79 -5.51 -23.87 22.26
C THR A 79 -4.39 -24.86 22.62
N ASN A 80 -3.55 -24.55 23.61
CA ASN A 80 -2.56 -25.50 24.12
C ASN A 80 -3.22 -26.74 24.75
N GLY A 81 -4.31 -26.56 25.54
CA GLY A 81 -5.08 -27.68 26.08
C GLY A 81 -5.73 -28.58 25.03
N LEU A 82 -6.20 -28.00 23.91
CA LEU A 82 -6.72 -28.75 22.75
C LEU A 82 -5.59 -29.51 22.03
N GLY A 83 -4.40 -28.93 21.92
CA GLY A 83 -3.22 -29.58 21.35
C GLY A 83 -2.81 -30.83 22.13
N GLU A 84 -2.82 -30.77 23.47
CA GLU A 84 -2.56 -31.94 24.33
C GLU A 84 -3.62 -33.04 24.20
N GLN A 85 -4.93 -32.65 24.05
CA GLN A 85 -5.99 -33.63 23.82
C GLN A 85 -5.87 -34.30 22.44
N THR A 86 -5.47 -33.56 21.39
CA THR A 86 -5.24 -34.13 20.05
C THR A 86 -4.06 -35.08 20.03
N SER A 87 -2.98 -34.77 20.75
CA SER A 87 -1.84 -35.67 20.91
C SER A 87 -2.23 -37.00 21.62
N ARG A 88 -3.05 -36.94 22.67
CA ARG A 88 -3.56 -38.12 23.36
C ARG A 88 -4.49 -38.96 22.48
N LEU A 89 -5.25 -38.32 21.57
CA LEU A 89 -6.10 -39.03 20.61
C LEU A 89 -5.25 -39.76 19.52
N SER A 90 -4.14 -39.14 19.07
CA SER A 90 -3.22 -39.81 18.13
C SER A 90 -2.55 -41.02 18.73
N ASP A 91 -2.16 -40.98 20.02
CA ASP A 91 -1.55 -42.10 20.73
C ASP A 91 -2.54 -43.28 20.92
N LEU A 92 -3.86 -43.01 20.92
CA LEU A 92 -4.90 -44.05 21.01
C LEU A 92 -5.27 -44.68 19.65
N THR A 93 -4.90 -44.04 18.53
CA THR A 93 -5.16 -44.58 17.17
C THR A 93 -4.05 -45.42 16.63
N ASP A 94 -2.83 -45.41 17.20
CA ASP A 94 -1.70 -46.21 16.75
C ASP A 94 -1.68 -47.64 17.33
N GLU A 95 -2.59 -48.00 18.28
CA GLU A 95 -2.60 -49.37 18.88
C GLU A 95 -3.60 -50.36 18.29
N HIS A 96 -4.49 -49.97 17.38
CA HIS A 96 -5.39 -50.95 16.74
C HIS A 96 -5.72 -50.57 15.30
N VAL A 97 -5.05 -51.11 14.31
CA VAL A 97 -5.61 -51.80 13.12
C VAL A 97 -4.50 -52.44 12.30
N LEU A 98 -4.18 -53.66 12.64
CA LEU A 98 -3.63 -54.68 11.76
C LEU A 98 -4.77 -55.62 11.39
N PHE A 99 -5.45 -55.39 10.29
CA PHE A 99 -6.26 -56.44 9.64
C PHE A 99 -6.15 -56.35 8.13
N GLN A 100 -5.67 -57.45 7.57
CA GLN A 100 -5.55 -57.73 6.15
C GLN A 100 -6.92 -57.73 5.45
N VAL A 101 -6.97 -57.20 4.23
CA VAL A 101 -7.92 -57.67 3.22
C VAL A 101 -7.20 -57.87 1.90
N THR A 102 -7.21 -59.14 1.46
CA THR A 102 -6.76 -59.63 0.16
C THR A 102 -7.84 -59.52 -0.90
N ASN A 103 -7.43 -59.18 -2.13
CA ASN A 103 -7.93 -59.61 -3.46
C ASN A 103 -9.32 -59.24 -3.98
N GLN A 104 -9.36 -58.37 -4.99
CA GLN A 104 -9.78 -58.42 -6.41
C GLN A 104 -11.03 -59.24 -6.85
N PRO A 105 -11.53 -59.08 -8.09
CA PRO A 105 -11.87 -57.88 -8.89
C PRO A 105 -13.37 -57.92 -9.38
N ASP A 106 -13.88 -56.87 -10.03
CA ASP A 106 -14.54 -56.88 -11.35
C ASP A 106 -15.39 -55.63 -11.64
N THR A 107 -15.09 -55.07 -12.78
CA THR A 107 -15.89 -54.45 -13.84
C THR A 107 -17.23 -53.80 -13.51
N GLU A 108 -17.42 -52.49 -13.81
CA GLU A 108 -18.21 -52.06 -14.94
C GLU A 108 -18.21 -50.53 -15.15
N SER A 109 -18.22 -50.19 -16.42
CA SER A 109 -18.16 -48.91 -17.05
C SER A 109 -19.31 -47.96 -16.63
N ALA A 110 -18.93 -46.68 -16.31
CA ALA A 110 -19.84 -45.56 -16.49
C ALA A 110 -19.02 -44.34 -16.92
N ALA A 111 -19.46 -43.73 -18.00
CA ALA A 111 -18.83 -42.68 -18.77
C ALA A 111 -18.24 -41.53 -17.94
N LYS A 112 -16.94 -41.37 -18.00
CA LYS A 112 -16.23 -40.14 -17.66
C LYS A 112 -16.44 -39.14 -18.78
N ALA A 113 -17.29 -38.15 -18.54
CA ALA A 113 -17.16 -36.86 -19.22
C ALA A 113 -15.83 -36.27 -18.77
N SER A 114 -14.82 -36.32 -19.63
CA SER A 114 -13.51 -35.71 -19.42
C SER A 114 -13.67 -34.20 -19.37
N MET A 115 -13.56 -33.63 -18.15
CA MET A 115 -13.12 -32.25 -18.04
C MET A 115 -11.73 -32.16 -18.70
N PRO A 116 -11.46 -31.11 -19.50
CA PRO A 116 -10.15 -30.97 -20.10
C PRO A 116 -9.14 -30.89 -18.97
N ASN A 117 -8.22 -31.82 -18.97
CA ASN A 117 -7.01 -31.83 -18.17
C ASN A 117 -6.34 -30.48 -18.36
N MET A 118 -6.39 -29.63 -17.34
CA MET A 118 -5.54 -28.42 -17.28
C MET A 118 -4.10 -28.94 -17.16
N GLY A 119 -3.56 -29.26 -18.31
CA GLY A 119 -2.20 -29.69 -18.49
C GLY A 119 -1.24 -28.74 -17.81
N SER A 120 -0.20 -29.34 -17.23
CA SER A 120 0.97 -28.75 -16.62
C SER A 120 1.17 -27.31 -17.07
N THR A 121 1.18 -26.38 -16.11
CA THR A 121 1.58 -24.98 -16.30
C THR A 121 2.89 -24.97 -17.10
N ASN A 122 2.79 -24.56 -18.38
CA ASN A 122 3.96 -24.35 -19.22
C ASN A 122 4.91 -23.40 -18.51
N GLU A 123 6.16 -23.83 -18.29
CA GLU A 123 7.24 -23.09 -17.63
C GLU A 123 7.75 -21.90 -18.48
N TYR A 124 7.02 -21.44 -19.49
CA TYR A 124 7.41 -20.30 -20.31
C TYR A 124 7.21 -19.00 -19.52
N GLY A 125 8.32 -18.46 -19.02
CA GLY A 125 8.37 -17.21 -18.29
C GLY A 125 8.28 -15.98 -19.21
N VAL A 126 8.59 -14.82 -18.65
CA VAL A 126 8.61 -13.54 -19.40
C VAL A 126 9.55 -13.59 -20.61
N LYS A 127 10.68 -14.30 -20.51
CA LYS A 127 11.67 -14.39 -21.57
C LYS A 127 11.12 -15.04 -22.86
N GLU A 128 10.28 -16.04 -22.73
CA GLU A 128 9.77 -16.84 -23.83
C GLU A 128 8.54 -16.22 -24.50
N ARG A 129 7.77 -15.43 -23.74
CA ARG A 129 6.50 -14.83 -24.21
C ARG A 129 6.61 -13.35 -24.58
N CYS A 130 7.69 -12.67 -24.17
CA CYS A 130 7.86 -11.23 -24.37
C CYS A 130 8.97 -10.91 -25.35
N GLU A 131 8.78 -9.85 -26.12
CA GLU A 131 9.82 -9.25 -26.92
C GLU A 131 10.69 -8.33 -26.05
N ARG A 132 12.03 -8.43 -26.20
CA ARG A 132 12.99 -7.61 -25.48
C ARG A 132 13.27 -6.32 -26.23
N TYR A 133 13.27 -5.19 -25.51
CA TYR A 133 13.56 -3.86 -26.03
C TYR A 133 14.50 -3.09 -25.11
N THR A 134 15.14 -2.06 -25.66
CA THR A 134 15.88 -1.08 -24.87
C THR A 134 15.45 0.34 -25.25
N MET A 135 15.62 1.28 -24.32
CA MET A 135 15.47 2.71 -24.55
C MET A 135 16.54 3.50 -23.80
N LYS A 136 16.97 4.64 -24.35
CA LYS A 136 17.85 5.56 -23.65
C LYS A 136 17.02 6.49 -22.76
N ASN A 137 17.37 6.54 -21.47
CA ASN A 137 16.73 7.47 -20.52
C ASN A 137 17.76 7.95 -19.50
N GLN A 138 17.88 9.25 -19.28
CA GLN A 138 18.83 9.88 -18.37
C GLN A 138 20.30 9.45 -18.63
N GLY A 139 20.68 9.31 -19.90
CA GLY A 139 22.02 8.87 -20.32
C GLY A 139 22.31 7.38 -20.16
N LEU A 140 21.35 6.59 -19.65
CA LEU A 140 21.47 5.16 -19.45
C LEU A 140 20.64 4.38 -20.46
N GLU A 141 21.12 3.19 -20.84
CA GLU A 141 20.31 2.22 -21.56
C GLU A 141 19.45 1.47 -20.54
N ARG A 142 18.13 1.49 -20.76
CA ARG A 142 17.12 0.84 -19.93
C ARG A 142 16.47 -0.28 -20.72
N GLU A 143 16.38 -1.45 -20.12
CA GLU A 143 15.82 -2.64 -20.74
C GLU A 143 14.38 -2.86 -20.26
N TYR A 144 13.52 -3.37 -21.17
CA TYR A 144 12.17 -3.81 -20.84
C TYR A 144 11.72 -4.95 -21.74
N TYR A 145 10.74 -5.71 -21.28
CA TYR A 145 10.11 -6.83 -21.98
C TYR A 145 8.63 -6.52 -22.17
N LEU A 146 8.15 -6.63 -23.41
CA LEU A 146 6.77 -6.33 -23.77
C LEU A 146 6.05 -7.60 -24.22
N TYR A 147 4.96 -7.90 -23.55
CA TYR A 147 4.00 -8.91 -23.94
C TYR A 147 2.82 -8.25 -24.65
N ARG A 148 2.45 -8.79 -25.79
CA ARG A 148 1.25 -8.39 -26.54
C ARG A 148 0.48 -9.65 -26.91
N PRO A 149 -0.77 -9.84 -26.42
CA PRO A 149 -1.64 -10.92 -26.86
C PRO A 149 -1.78 -10.94 -28.37
N GLU A 150 -1.95 -12.12 -28.95
CA GLU A 150 -2.27 -12.25 -30.36
C GLU A 150 -3.57 -11.53 -30.70
N GLY A 151 -3.60 -10.79 -31.80
CA GLY A 151 -4.78 -10.01 -32.20
C GLY A 151 -5.06 -8.78 -31.34
N LEU A 152 -4.08 -8.30 -30.52
CA LEU A 152 -4.25 -7.10 -29.72
C LEU A 152 -4.64 -5.89 -30.59
N LYS A 153 -5.72 -5.21 -30.21
CA LYS A 153 -6.25 -4.08 -30.98
C LYS A 153 -5.41 -2.82 -30.77
N ALA A 154 -5.38 -1.95 -31.79
CA ALA A 154 -4.87 -0.58 -31.67
C ALA A 154 -5.58 0.17 -30.55
N GLY A 155 -4.85 0.99 -29.79
CA GLY A 155 -5.39 1.69 -28.63
C GLY A 155 -5.68 0.81 -27.41
N ALA A 156 -5.19 -0.44 -27.39
CA ALA A 156 -5.37 -1.34 -26.23
C ALA A 156 -4.73 -0.78 -24.96
N PRO A 157 -5.27 -1.12 -23.78
CA PRO A 157 -4.69 -0.74 -22.49
C PRO A 157 -3.27 -1.31 -22.30
N LEU A 158 -2.49 -0.64 -21.45
CA LEU A 158 -1.14 -1.05 -21.06
C LEU A 158 -1.07 -1.22 -19.54
N VAL A 159 -0.54 -2.34 -19.07
CA VAL A 159 -0.17 -2.57 -17.67
C VAL A 159 1.34 -2.69 -17.56
N ILE A 160 1.98 -1.84 -16.75
CA ILE A 160 3.40 -1.94 -16.43
C ILE A 160 3.54 -2.65 -15.09
N VAL A 161 4.37 -3.71 -15.02
CA VAL A 161 4.53 -4.58 -13.86
C VAL A 161 5.97 -4.49 -13.36
N LEU A 162 6.16 -3.99 -12.14
CA LEU A 162 7.46 -3.74 -11.53
C LEU A 162 7.89 -4.90 -10.63
N HIS A 163 9.15 -5.32 -10.76
CA HIS A 163 9.75 -6.30 -9.86
C HIS A 163 10.18 -5.68 -8.53
N GLY A 164 10.41 -6.50 -7.50
CA GLY A 164 10.97 -6.09 -6.21
C GLY A 164 12.48 -5.88 -6.23
N TYR A 165 13.05 -5.41 -5.14
CA TYR A 165 14.51 -5.20 -4.97
C TYR A 165 15.29 -6.50 -5.17
N GLY A 166 16.38 -6.43 -5.90
CA GLY A 166 17.18 -7.58 -6.31
C GLY A 166 16.51 -8.47 -7.36
N GLY A 167 15.31 -8.10 -7.82
CA GLY A 167 14.51 -8.86 -8.78
C GLY A 167 14.95 -8.65 -10.23
N SER A 168 14.17 -9.23 -11.14
CA SER A 168 14.43 -9.14 -12.58
C SER A 168 13.11 -9.10 -13.36
N ALA A 169 13.09 -8.32 -14.43
CA ALA A 169 12.00 -8.31 -15.40
C ALA A 169 11.70 -9.72 -15.94
N LEU A 170 12.73 -10.55 -16.14
CA LEU A 170 12.58 -11.95 -16.62
C LEU A 170 11.85 -12.87 -15.64
N LYS A 171 11.81 -12.51 -14.37
CA LYS A 171 11.04 -13.18 -13.32
C LYS A 171 9.73 -12.44 -13.03
N GLY A 172 9.29 -11.61 -13.95
CA GLY A 172 8.05 -10.85 -13.85
C GLY A 172 6.83 -11.76 -13.67
N LYS A 173 5.74 -11.16 -13.22
CA LYS A 173 4.51 -11.87 -12.87
C LYS A 173 3.82 -12.46 -14.10
N LYS A 174 4.14 -13.71 -14.44
CA LYS A 174 3.61 -14.44 -15.60
C LYS A 174 2.07 -14.43 -15.65
N ALA A 175 1.42 -14.63 -14.51
CA ALA A 175 -0.04 -14.65 -14.44
C ALA A 175 -0.70 -13.38 -15.00
N MET A 176 0.00 -12.23 -15.03
CA MET A 176 -0.52 -11.01 -15.65
C MET A 176 -0.63 -11.13 -17.17
N MET A 177 0.23 -11.91 -17.83
CA MET A 177 0.11 -12.19 -19.26
C MET A 177 -1.12 -13.04 -19.59
N ASP A 178 -1.42 -14.03 -18.71
CA ASP A 178 -2.61 -14.88 -18.86
C ASP A 178 -3.91 -14.08 -18.64
N VAL A 179 -3.88 -13.08 -17.76
CA VAL A 179 -4.98 -12.11 -17.61
C VAL A 179 -5.08 -11.21 -18.83
N ALA A 180 -3.95 -10.79 -19.41
CA ALA A 180 -3.90 -9.98 -20.62
C ALA A 180 -4.49 -10.71 -21.85
N ASP A 181 -4.23 -12.01 -22.00
CA ASP A 181 -4.80 -12.84 -23.05
C ASP A 181 -6.34 -12.84 -23.02
N ARG A 182 -6.90 -12.96 -21.82
CA ARG A 182 -8.35 -12.99 -21.64
C ARG A 182 -9.04 -11.63 -21.80
N ASN A 183 -8.28 -10.53 -21.64
CA ASN A 183 -8.87 -9.20 -21.51
C ASN A 183 -8.38 -8.18 -22.55
N GLY A 184 -7.41 -8.52 -23.39
CA GLY A 184 -6.98 -7.69 -24.51
C GLY A 184 -6.20 -6.44 -24.11
N PHE A 185 -5.14 -6.59 -23.29
CA PHE A 185 -4.21 -5.50 -22.94
C PHE A 185 -2.75 -5.93 -23.09
N ALA A 186 -1.85 -4.98 -23.27
CA ALA A 186 -0.41 -5.23 -23.30
C ALA A 186 0.19 -5.22 -21.87
N VAL A 187 1.26 -6.00 -21.65
CA VAL A 187 1.99 -6.02 -20.38
C VAL A 187 3.45 -5.69 -20.61
N CYS A 188 4.00 -4.74 -19.87
CA CYS A 188 5.41 -4.39 -19.90
C CYS A 188 6.10 -4.72 -18.58
N TYR A 189 7.25 -5.39 -18.66
CA TYR A 189 8.12 -5.71 -17.52
C TYR A 189 9.45 -4.95 -17.70
N PRO A 190 9.59 -3.74 -17.13
CA PRO A 190 10.85 -3.01 -17.20
C PRO A 190 11.86 -3.56 -16.18
N GLN A 191 13.17 -3.41 -16.50
CA GLN A 191 14.26 -3.78 -15.62
C GLN A 191 14.75 -2.57 -14.82
N GLY A 192 14.78 -2.73 -13.50
CA GLY A 192 15.37 -1.77 -12.57
C GLY A 192 16.89 -1.69 -12.72
N ILE A 193 17.46 -0.55 -12.35
CA ILE A 193 18.92 -0.31 -12.36
C ILE A 193 19.57 -0.94 -11.13
N LYS A 194 20.80 -1.43 -11.30
CA LYS A 194 21.60 -1.90 -10.17
C LYS A 194 22.02 -0.73 -9.28
N ASP A 195 21.85 -0.89 -8.00
CA ASP A 195 22.35 0.02 -6.97
C ASP A 195 23.88 -0.17 -6.75
N PRO A 196 24.53 0.62 -5.88
CA PRO A 196 25.94 0.45 -5.54
C PRO A 196 26.34 -0.92 -5.00
N LYS A 197 25.37 -1.70 -4.45
CA LYS A 197 25.57 -3.09 -4.02
C LYS A 197 25.33 -4.12 -5.14
N GLY A 198 25.08 -3.65 -6.39
CA GLY A 198 24.84 -4.49 -7.55
C GLY A 198 23.44 -5.12 -7.62
N LYS A 199 22.51 -4.69 -6.77
CA LYS A 199 21.13 -5.20 -6.74
C LYS A 199 20.23 -4.34 -7.63
N PRO A 200 19.54 -4.93 -8.61
CA PRO A 200 18.59 -4.18 -9.43
C PRO A 200 17.36 -3.78 -8.61
N GLY A 201 16.82 -2.59 -8.89
CA GLY A 201 15.66 -2.05 -8.20
C GLY A 201 15.27 -0.68 -8.73
N TRP A 202 14.25 -0.11 -8.12
CA TRP A 202 13.74 1.23 -8.36
C TRP A 202 14.28 2.15 -7.28
N ASN A 203 14.80 3.30 -7.69
CA ASN A 203 15.38 4.25 -6.75
C ASN A 203 14.28 4.94 -5.94
N VAL A 204 14.14 4.52 -4.69
CA VAL A 204 13.25 5.07 -3.67
C VAL A 204 14.05 5.54 -2.45
N SER A 205 15.31 5.86 -2.65
CA SER A 205 16.22 6.35 -1.61
C SER A 205 16.46 5.37 -0.45
N TYR A 206 16.49 4.06 -0.75
CA TYR A 206 16.96 3.09 0.24
C TYR A 206 18.38 3.45 0.72
N PRO A 207 18.77 3.09 1.94
CA PRO A 207 20.15 3.27 2.40
C PRO A 207 21.19 2.65 1.45
N SER A 208 20.86 1.52 0.81
CA SER A 208 21.69 0.86 -0.22
C SER A 208 21.78 1.64 -1.54
N GLN A 209 20.84 2.54 -1.80
CA GLN A 209 20.76 3.36 -3.02
C GLN A 209 21.39 4.74 -2.85
N LYS A 210 22.05 5.00 -1.70
CA LYS A 210 22.71 6.27 -1.43
C LYS A 210 23.69 6.63 -2.54
N GLY A 211 23.55 7.82 -3.11
CA GLY A 211 24.39 8.32 -4.21
C GLY A 211 23.89 7.99 -5.61
N MET A 212 22.84 7.18 -5.77
CA MET A 212 22.19 7.00 -7.07
C MET A 212 21.57 8.33 -7.52
N LYS A 213 21.78 8.66 -8.80
CA LYS A 213 21.23 9.88 -9.44
C LYS A 213 20.07 9.58 -10.38
N THR A 214 19.69 8.31 -10.54
CA THR A 214 18.59 7.91 -11.41
C THR A 214 17.25 8.32 -10.82
N ASP A 215 16.39 8.90 -11.64
CA ASP A 215 15.00 9.20 -11.33
C ASP A 215 14.09 8.19 -12.03
N ASP A 216 13.75 7.10 -11.32
CA ASP A 216 12.93 6.05 -11.90
C ASP A 216 11.47 6.46 -12.08
N VAL A 217 10.97 7.49 -11.37
CA VAL A 217 9.66 8.09 -11.65
C VAL A 217 9.65 8.69 -13.06
N LYS A 218 10.68 9.48 -13.42
CA LYS A 218 10.81 10.02 -14.79
C LYS A 218 10.98 8.92 -15.83
N PHE A 219 11.75 7.87 -15.51
CA PHE A 219 11.93 6.74 -16.41
C PHE A 219 10.60 6.04 -16.72
N LEU A 220 9.82 5.67 -15.71
CA LEU A 220 8.56 4.94 -15.89
C LEU A 220 7.52 5.76 -16.66
N ILE A 221 7.49 7.08 -16.45
CA ILE A 221 6.66 7.99 -17.24
C ILE A 221 7.13 8.07 -18.71
N ALA A 222 8.44 8.15 -18.93
CA ALA A 222 8.99 8.17 -20.30
C ALA A 222 8.73 6.84 -21.01
N LEU A 223 8.93 5.72 -20.33
CA LEU A 223 8.64 4.38 -20.84
C LEU A 223 7.17 4.22 -21.26
N SER A 224 6.23 4.65 -20.40
CA SER A 224 4.81 4.58 -20.74
C SER A 224 4.48 5.30 -22.04
N LYS A 225 5.02 6.52 -22.22
CA LYS A 225 4.82 7.34 -23.44
C LYS A 225 5.47 6.71 -24.69
N GLU A 226 6.66 6.12 -24.52
CA GLU A 226 7.32 5.41 -25.64
C GLU A 226 6.50 4.20 -26.08
N LEU A 227 6.02 3.38 -25.12
CA LEU A 227 5.19 2.21 -25.41
C LEU A 227 3.88 2.59 -26.10
N GLN A 228 3.20 3.62 -25.61
CA GLN A 228 1.98 4.15 -26.21
C GLN A 228 2.19 4.53 -27.66
N LYS A 229 3.26 5.26 -27.96
CA LYS A 229 3.57 5.73 -29.32
C LYS A 229 4.06 4.60 -30.23
N LYS A 230 5.00 3.77 -29.73
CA LYS A 230 5.71 2.78 -30.57
C LYS A 230 4.81 1.60 -30.94
N PHE A 231 3.88 1.23 -30.06
CA PHE A 231 3.05 0.04 -30.19
C PHE A 231 1.55 0.34 -30.33
N ASP A 232 1.22 1.60 -30.59
CA ASP A 232 -0.17 2.08 -30.73
C ASP A 232 -1.08 1.65 -29.56
N LEU A 233 -0.56 1.84 -28.33
CA LEU A 233 -1.31 1.55 -27.10
C LEU A 233 -2.01 2.80 -26.58
N SER A 234 -3.03 2.61 -25.75
CA SER A 234 -3.85 3.71 -25.23
C SER A 234 -3.03 4.69 -24.39
N PRO A 235 -3.00 5.99 -24.74
CA PRO A 235 -2.37 7.01 -23.89
C PRO A 235 -3.19 7.32 -22.63
N LYS A 236 -4.48 6.94 -22.61
CA LYS A 236 -5.39 7.18 -21.50
C LYS A 236 -5.49 5.99 -20.53
N ASN A 237 -5.36 4.76 -21.05
CA ASN A 237 -5.58 3.53 -20.29
C ASN A 237 -4.23 2.84 -20.01
N THR A 238 -3.34 3.53 -19.30
CA THR A 238 -2.05 3.00 -18.86
C THR A 238 -2.04 2.88 -17.35
N PHE A 239 -1.73 1.69 -16.86
CA PHE A 239 -1.79 1.29 -15.47
C PHE A 239 -0.43 0.84 -14.95
N LEU A 240 -0.21 0.93 -13.64
CA LEU A 240 1.06 0.58 -13.01
C LEU A 240 0.81 -0.33 -11.81
N THR A 241 1.52 -1.45 -11.74
CA THR A 241 1.55 -2.34 -10.57
C THR A 241 2.96 -2.83 -10.30
N GLY A 242 3.22 -3.28 -9.09
CA GLY A 242 4.52 -3.81 -8.70
C GLY A 242 4.55 -4.29 -7.27
N ILE A 243 5.53 -5.16 -6.98
CA ILE A 243 5.70 -5.77 -5.66
C ILE A 243 6.90 -5.18 -4.93
N SER A 244 6.78 -5.07 -3.57
CA SER A 244 7.91 -4.68 -2.70
C SER A 244 8.47 -3.34 -3.14
N ASN A 245 9.77 -3.22 -3.43
CA ASN A 245 10.38 -2.03 -4.01
C ASN A 245 9.65 -1.49 -5.27
N GLY A 246 9.02 -2.38 -6.07
CA GLY A 246 8.11 -1.98 -7.14
C GLY A 246 6.80 -1.37 -6.64
N GLY A 247 6.32 -1.77 -5.47
CA GLY A 247 5.21 -1.15 -4.76
C GLY A 247 5.60 0.18 -4.12
N ASP A 248 6.81 0.28 -3.57
CA ASP A 248 7.30 1.50 -2.92
C ASP A 248 7.40 2.68 -3.91
N ILE A 249 7.93 2.42 -5.12
CA ILE A 249 8.00 3.48 -6.13
C ILE A 249 6.60 3.90 -6.61
N ILE A 250 5.60 3.04 -6.50
CA ILE A 250 4.21 3.40 -6.81
C ILE A 250 3.68 4.44 -5.81
N TYR A 251 3.97 4.31 -4.51
CA TYR A 251 3.67 5.37 -3.53
C TYR A 251 4.36 6.69 -3.88
N LEU A 252 5.65 6.62 -4.26
CA LEU A 252 6.39 7.81 -4.68
C LEU A 252 5.79 8.47 -5.94
N ILE A 253 5.37 7.66 -6.92
CA ILE A 253 4.71 8.16 -8.15
C ILE A 253 3.35 8.78 -7.81
N ALA A 254 2.58 8.17 -6.91
CA ALA A 254 1.30 8.69 -6.46
C ALA A 254 1.41 10.10 -5.85
N MET A 255 2.53 10.42 -5.20
CA MET A 255 2.81 11.76 -4.68
C MET A 255 3.39 12.71 -5.74
N ARG A 256 4.38 12.26 -6.54
CA ARG A 256 5.14 13.12 -7.46
C ARG A 256 4.44 13.34 -8.80
N ALA A 257 3.70 12.34 -9.28
CA ALA A 257 3.10 12.32 -10.60
C ALA A 257 1.76 11.57 -10.62
N PRO A 258 0.78 11.94 -9.80
CA PRO A 258 -0.49 11.20 -9.62
C PRO A 258 -1.31 11.03 -10.90
N LYS A 259 -1.06 11.86 -11.93
CA LYS A 259 -1.77 11.83 -13.22
C LYS A 259 -1.02 11.04 -14.31
N ALA A 260 0.14 10.45 -13.98
CA ALA A 260 0.97 9.75 -14.97
C ALA A 260 0.37 8.41 -15.39
N PHE A 261 -0.39 7.79 -14.51
CA PHE A 261 -1.06 6.51 -14.72
C PHE A 261 -2.53 6.63 -14.37
N LYS A 262 -3.38 5.91 -15.10
CA LYS A 262 -4.84 5.96 -14.93
C LYS A 262 -5.30 5.42 -13.57
N ALA A 263 -4.66 4.32 -13.12
CA ALA A 263 -4.78 3.76 -11.78
C ALA A 263 -3.48 3.04 -11.42
N MET A 264 -3.25 2.84 -10.12
CA MET A 264 -2.03 2.23 -9.59
C MET A 264 -2.39 1.16 -8.56
N ALA A 265 -1.61 0.05 -8.55
CA ALA A 265 -1.76 -1.03 -7.58
C ALA A 265 -0.40 -1.41 -7.00
N SER A 266 -0.20 -1.20 -5.72
CA SER A 266 0.99 -1.57 -4.95
C SER A 266 0.75 -2.92 -4.27
N ILE A 267 1.74 -3.79 -4.30
CA ILE A 267 1.71 -5.10 -3.67
C ILE A 267 2.86 -5.17 -2.68
N ALA A 268 2.56 -5.35 -1.39
CA ALA A 268 3.55 -5.37 -0.31
C ALA A 268 4.52 -4.17 -0.36
N GLY A 269 4.00 -2.98 -0.75
CA GLY A 269 4.76 -1.75 -0.88
C GLY A 269 4.75 -0.90 0.39
N LEU A 270 5.71 0.02 0.48
CA LEU A 270 5.93 0.88 1.64
C LEU A 270 5.87 2.37 1.26
N GLN A 271 5.26 3.16 2.13
CA GLN A 271 5.38 4.61 2.11
C GLN A 271 6.42 5.06 3.15
N PHE A 272 7.59 5.51 2.69
CA PHE A 272 8.66 5.97 3.58
C PHE A 272 8.35 7.35 4.16
N ASN A 273 8.80 7.59 5.40
CA ASN A 273 8.63 8.86 6.10
C ASN A 273 9.20 10.03 5.30
N TRP A 274 10.37 9.86 4.65
CA TRP A 274 11.00 10.90 3.84
C TRP A 274 10.13 11.35 2.66
N MET A 275 9.26 10.49 2.14
CA MET A 275 8.35 10.87 1.05
C MET A 275 7.39 11.99 1.47
N GLU A 276 6.90 11.95 2.72
CA GLU A 276 6.01 13.00 3.25
C GLU A 276 6.74 14.31 3.59
N THR A 277 8.05 14.25 3.88
CA THR A 277 8.84 15.46 4.10
C THR A 277 9.14 16.20 2.80
N GLU A 278 9.26 15.49 1.69
CA GLU A 278 9.60 16.06 0.38
C GLU A 278 8.38 16.29 -0.51
N TYR A 279 7.36 15.44 -0.38
CA TYR A 279 6.19 15.44 -1.25
C TYR A 279 4.90 15.33 -0.44
N SER A 280 3.78 15.64 -1.09
CA SER A 280 2.45 15.40 -0.55
C SER A 280 1.50 14.93 -1.64
N TYR A 281 0.49 14.18 -1.28
CA TYR A 281 -0.59 13.86 -2.20
C TYR A 281 -1.37 15.12 -2.55
N LYS A 282 -1.44 15.46 -3.83
CA LYS A 282 -2.05 16.73 -4.31
C LYS A 282 -3.34 16.50 -5.11
N HIS A 283 -3.50 15.30 -5.66
CA HIS A 283 -4.62 15.01 -6.56
C HIS A 283 -5.23 13.66 -6.22
N PRO A 284 -6.56 13.53 -6.32
CA PRO A 284 -7.21 12.24 -6.24
C PRO A 284 -6.70 11.29 -7.32
N LEU A 285 -6.58 10.00 -6.97
CA LEU A 285 -6.16 8.95 -7.89
C LEU A 285 -6.76 7.60 -7.47
N PRO A 286 -7.14 6.73 -8.43
CA PRO A 286 -7.50 5.36 -8.11
C PRO A 286 -6.27 4.58 -7.64
N PHE A 287 -6.37 3.97 -6.45
CA PHE A 287 -5.25 3.28 -5.82
C PHE A 287 -5.68 1.96 -5.18
N MET A 288 -4.82 0.96 -5.30
CA MET A 288 -5.00 -0.35 -4.68
C MET A 288 -3.74 -0.74 -3.93
N GLU A 289 -3.89 -1.32 -2.73
CA GLU A 289 -2.83 -1.98 -1.98
C GLU A 289 -3.23 -3.40 -1.66
N VAL A 290 -2.28 -4.35 -1.78
CA VAL A 290 -2.41 -5.74 -1.32
C VAL A 290 -1.29 -6.02 -0.33
N HIS A 291 -1.61 -6.41 0.90
CA HIS A 291 -0.59 -6.58 1.93
C HIS A 291 -0.90 -7.70 2.92
N GLY A 292 0.14 -8.47 3.25
CA GLY A 292 0.09 -9.49 4.28
C GLY A 292 0.30 -8.92 5.68
N THR A 293 -0.49 -9.36 6.67
CA THR A 293 -0.34 -8.85 8.05
C THR A 293 0.86 -9.43 8.80
N GLN A 294 1.46 -10.51 8.30
CA GLN A 294 2.70 -11.12 8.80
C GLN A 294 3.86 -10.97 7.79
N ASP A 295 3.82 -9.92 6.98
CA ASP A 295 4.95 -9.54 6.16
C ASP A 295 6.08 -9.03 7.05
N HIS A 296 7.20 -9.77 7.11
CA HIS A 296 8.39 -9.44 7.90
C HIS A 296 9.45 -8.67 7.10
N THR A 297 9.19 -8.37 5.84
CA THR A 297 10.07 -7.54 4.98
C THR A 297 9.53 -6.13 4.85
N SER A 298 8.24 -6.01 4.59
CA SER A 298 7.46 -4.77 4.54
C SER A 298 6.39 -4.84 5.63
N GLU A 299 6.76 -4.48 6.87
CA GLU A 299 5.91 -4.72 8.03
C GLU A 299 4.59 -3.96 7.97
N TRP A 300 3.47 -4.66 8.18
CA TRP A 300 2.12 -4.09 8.21
C TRP A 300 1.98 -2.90 9.17
N LEU A 301 2.63 -3.00 10.34
CA LEU A 301 2.61 -1.97 11.38
C LEU A 301 3.65 -0.85 11.19
N GLY A 302 4.42 -0.92 10.09
CA GLY A 302 5.47 0.05 9.82
C GLY A 302 6.77 -0.21 10.61
N ASP A 303 7.82 0.50 10.21
CA ASP A 303 9.14 0.46 10.88
C ASP A 303 9.68 1.89 11.05
N PRO A 304 9.18 2.65 12.02
CA PRO A 304 9.60 4.03 12.24
C PRO A 304 11.05 4.15 12.73
N GLU A 305 11.61 3.08 13.27
CA GLU A 305 12.99 3.02 13.77
C GLU A 305 13.98 2.48 12.75
N ASN A 306 13.51 2.07 11.55
CA ASN A 306 14.33 1.49 10.48
C ASN A 306 15.11 0.24 10.93
N LYS A 307 14.49 -0.65 11.68
CA LYS A 307 15.10 -1.93 12.14
C LYS A 307 15.37 -2.87 10.96
N GLY A 308 14.48 -2.87 9.95
CA GLY A 308 14.61 -3.66 8.73
C GLY A 308 15.67 -3.13 7.76
N GLY A 309 16.17 -1.90 7.95
CA GLY A 309 17.23 -1.31 7.13
C GLY A 309 16.83 -0.80 5.75
N TRP A 310 15.52 -0.76 5.44
CA TRP A 310 14.99 -0.22 4.18
C TRP A 310 14.82 1.31 4.17
N GLY A 311 14.82 1.94 5.34
CA GLY A 311 14.42 3.30 5.63
C GLY A 311 13.20 3.29 6.57
N ALA A 312 12.99 4.35 7.35
CA ALA A 312 11.81 4.44 8.21
C ALA A 312 10.53 4.63 7.38
N TYR A 313 9.48 3.87 7.68
CA TYR A 313 8.19 3.91 6.98
C TYR A 313 7.01 3.76 7.92
N ILE A 314 5.86 4.29 7.48
CA ILE A 314 4.62 4.30 8.26
C ILE A 314 3.84 2.98 8.11
N PRO A 315 2.91 2.68 9.04
CA PRO A 315 2.00 1.54 8.91
C PRO A 315 1.22 1.56 7.58
N VAL A 316 1.00 0.39 6.98
CA VAL A 316 0.26 0.25 5.71
C VAL A 316 -1.14 0.86 5.78
N PRO A 317 -1.95 0.64 6.86
CA PRO A 317 -3.26 1.30 6.96
C PRO A 317 -3.15 2.83 7.00
N ALA A 318 -2.09 3.38 7.61
CA ALA A 318 -1.86 4.81 7.65
C ALA A 318 -1.50 5.36 6.27
N ALA A 319 -0.67 4.66 5.49
CA ALA A 319 -0.33 5.04 4.11
C ALA A 319 -1.58 5.08 3.22
N VAL A 320 -2.41 4.04 3.28
CA VAL A 320 -3.68 3.97 2.54
C VAL A 320 -4.65 5.07 2.96
N SER A 321 -4.76 5.36 4.27
CA SER A 321 -5.62 6.41 4.81
C SER A 321 -5.28 7.81 4.25
N ARG A 322 -4.02 8.09 3.95
CA ARG A 322 -3.62 9.36 3.31
C ARG A 322 -4.18 9.50 1.91
N ILE A 323 -4.22 8.42 1.15
CA ILE A 323 -4.79 8.41 -0.20
C ILE A 323 -6.32 8.51 -0.13
N ILE A 324 -6.95 7.82 0.82
CA ILE A 324 -8.40 7.93 1.08
C ILE A 324 -8.75 9.39 1.38
N ALA A 325 -7.99 10.05 2.25
CA ALA A 325 -8.21 11.44 2.63
C ALA A 325 -8.07 12.40 1.44
N VAL A 326 -7.01 12.25 0.62
CA VAL A 326 -6.84 13.11 -0.55
C VAL A 326 -7.87 12.83 -1.65
N ASN A 327 -8.31 11.59 -1.76
CA ASN A 327 -9.42 11.24 -2.64
C ASN A 327 -10.76 11.80 -2.09
N GLY A 328 -10.88 11.97 -0.79
CA GLY A 328 -12.12 12.39 -0.12
C GLY A 328 -13.19 11.31 -0.23
N CYS A 329 -12.81 10.04 -0.10
CA CYS A 329 -13.76 8.93 -0.10
C CYS A 329 -14.68 9.02 1.13
N THR A 330 -15.98 8.84 0.91
CA THR A 330 -17.02 8.99 1.95
C THR A 330 -17.79 7.70 2.25
N GLU A 331 -17.55 6.66 1.47
CA GLU A 331 -18.20 5.35 1.61
C GLU A 331 -17.15 4.27 1.82
N GLU A 332 -17.45 3.30 2.69
CA GLU A 332 -16.63 2.14 2.95
C GLU A 332 -17.45 0.86 2.79
N TYR A 333 -16.89 -0.11 2.06
CA TYR A 333 -17.45 -1.45 1.90
C TYR A 333 -16.41 -2.47 2.28
N VAL A 334 -16.79 -3.47 3.06
CA VAL A 334 -15.91 -4.56 3.50
C VAL A 334 -16.47 -5.88 2.97
N THR A 335 -15.60 -6.66 2.33
CA THR A 335 -15.96 -7.96 1.75
C THR A 335 -14.88 -8.98 2.10
N GLU A 336 -15.24 -10.06 2.75
CA GLU A 336 -14.37 -11.22 2.88
C GLU A 336 -14.42 -12.03 1.57
N LEU A 337 -13.25 -12.24 0.96
CA LEU A 337 -13.15 -13.11 -0.20
C LEU A 337 -13.33 -14.58 0.24
N PRO A 338 -13.89 -15.45 -0.64
CA PRO A 338 -13.95 -16.87 -0.37
C PRO A 338 -12.55 -17.41 -0.03
N ARG A 339 -12.39 -17.93 1.19
CA ARG A 339 -11.13 -18.46 1.68
C ARG A 339 -10.82 -19.77 0.96
N ARG A 340 -9.63 -19.88 0.39
CA ARG A 340 -9.11 -21.13 -0.17
C ARG A 340 -8.70 -22.07 0.96
N GLU A 341 -8.89 -23.36 0.79
CA GLU A 341 -8.54 -24.37 1.81
C GLU A 341 -7.06 -24.27 2.21
N GLY A 342 -6.79 -24.27 3.51
CA GLY A 342 -5.44 -24.15 4.07
C GLY A 342 -4.71 -22.85 3.75
N ARG A 343 -5.46 -21.77 3.35
CA ARG A 343 -4.89 -20.46 2.99
C ARG A 343 -5.36 -19.36 3.94
N ASN A 344 -4.74 -18.21 3.81
CA ASN A 344 -5.07 -17.04 4.60
C ASN A 344 -6.42 -16.47 4.21
N GLN A 345 -7.11 -15.84 5.17
CA GLN A 345 -8.30 -15.05 4.87
C GLN A 345 -7.89 -13.75 4.20
N VAL A 346 -8.57 -13.38 3.14
CA VAL A 346 -8.40 -12.10 2.45
C VAL A 346 -9.65 -11.26 2.66
N THR A 347 -9.46 -10.04 3.17
CA THR A 347 -10.51 -9.04 3.33
C THR A 347 -10.24 -7.86 2.41
N LEU A 348 -11.22 -7.53 1.57
CA LEU A 348 -11.20 -6.37 0.72
C LEU A 348 -11.94 -5.22 1.38
N TYR A 349 -11.25 -4.12 1.61
CA TYR A 349 -11.81 -2.82 1.99
C TYR A 349 -11.86 -1.93 0.74
N GLN A 350 -13.05 -1.44 0.40
CA GLN A 350 -13.26 -0.53 -0.74
C GLN A 350 -13.75 0.81 -0.22
N PHE A 351 -12.94 1.84 -0.40
CA PHE A 351 -13.29 3.22 -0.08
C PHE A 351 -13.72 3.92 -1.36
N LYS A 352 -14.97 4.34 -1.42
CA LYS A 352 -15.65 4.84 -2.64
C LYS A 352 -16.15 6.27 -2.49
N ALA A 353 -16.82 6.75 -3.53
CA ALA A 353 -17.39 8.10 -3.61
C ALA A 353 -16.34 9.22 -3.41
N GLY A 354 -15.10 8.96 -3.83
CA GLY A 354 -14.02 9.95 -3.80
C GLY A 354 -14.18 11.03 -4.86
N ARG A 355 -13.46 12.14 -4.71
CA ARG A 355 -13.41 13.19 -5.73
C ARG A 355 -12.84 12.64 -7.03
N PRO A 356 -13.41 12.98 -8.19
CA PRO A 356 -12.84 12.55 -9.47
C PRO A 356 -11.41 13.03 -9.68
N ALA A 357 -10.55 12.18 -10.26
CA ALA A 357 -9.19 12.52 -10.62
C ALA A 357 -9.11 13.60 -11.72
N VAL A 358 -10.14 13.68 -12.56
CA VAL A 358 -10.35 14.69 -13.59
C VAL A 358 -11.77 15.25 -13.48
N LYS A 359 -11.96 16.52 -13.81
CA LYS A 359 -13.28 17.19 -13.75
C LYS A 359 -14.30 16.43 -14.63
N GLY A 360 -15.43 16.07 -14.04
CA GLY A 360 -16.50 15.32 -14.72
C GLY A 360 -16.20 13.83 -14.91
N GLY A 361 -15.09 13.33 -14.40
CA GLY A 361 -14.75 11.92 -14.42
C GLY A 361 -15.48 11.10 -13.36
N ARG A 362 -15.24 9.80 -13.37
CA ARG A 362 -15.75 8.86 -12.37
C ARG A 362 -15.17 9.18 -10.97
N PRO A 363 -15.94 9.05 -9.88
CA PRO A 363 -15.43 9.11 -8.50
C PRO A 363 -14.29 8.13 -8.29
N THR A 364 -13.20 8.58 -7.65
CA THR A 364 -12.05 7.72 -7.33
C THR A 364 -12.38 6.73 -6.23
N GLU A 365 -11.69 5.61 -6.26
CA GLU A 365 -11.77 4.56 -5.24
C GLU A 365 -10.37 4.19 -4.74
N VAL A 366 -10.29 3.77 -3.49
CA VAL A 366 -9.11 3.16 -2.89
C VAL A 366 -9.50 1.76 -2.41
N TRP A 367 -8.74 0.74 -2.84
CA TRP A 367 -8.96 -0.63 -2.42
C TRP A 367 -7.77 -1.12 -1.60
N LEU A 368 -8.06 -1.77 -0.46
CA LEU A 368 -7.07 -2.43 0.37
C LEU A 368 -7.44 -3.90 0.53
N TYR A 369 -6.58 -4.78 0.04
CA TYR A 369 -6.66 -6.21 0.32
C TYR A 369 -5.75 -6.52 1.51
N LYS A 370 -6.35 -6.79 2.65
CA LYS A 370 -5.66 -7.28 3.85
C LYS A 370 -5.62 -8.81 3.80
N VAL A 371 -4.44 -9.39 3.75
CA VAL A 371 -4.24 -10.83 3.79
C VAL A 371 -3.84 -11.21 5.22
N GLU A 372 -4.76 -11.78 5.99
CA GLU A 372 -4.55 -12.10 7.41
C GLU A 372 -3.56 -13.25 7.55
N GLY A 373 -2.41 -13.01 8.20
CA GLY A 373 -1.31 -13.99 8.28
C GLY A 373 -0.46 -14.11 7.00
N GLY A 374 -0.75 -13.29 5.97
CA GLY A 374 0.01 -13.28 4.72
C GLY A 374 1.44 -12.79 4.90
N ASP A 375 2.35 -13.37 4.13
CA ASP A 375 3.77 -13.07 4.05
C ASP A 375 4.10 -12.00 2.98
N HIS A 376 5.41 -11.74 2.77
CA HIS A 376 5.93 -10.85 1.72
C HIS A 376 5.81 -11.49 0.34
N SER A 377 4.66 -11.37 -0.29
CA SER A 377 4.36 -12.04 -1.55
C SER A 377 3.31 -11.32 -2.40
N TRP A 378 3.07 -11.86 -3.61
CA TRP A 378 1.92 -11.49 -4.45
C TRP A 378 0.58 -11.99 -3.91
N SER A 379 0.57 -12.74 -2.81
CA SER A 379 -0.62 -13.39 -2.23
C SER A 379 -1.40 -14.32 -3.16
N ASP A 380 -0.73 -14.87 -4.20
CA ASP A 380 -1.39 -15.75 -5.19
C ASP A 380 -1.91 -17.07 -4.62
N LYS A 381 -1.34 -17.48 -3.49
CA LYS A 381 -1.82 -18.65 -2.76
C LYS A 381 -3.20 -18.41 -2.16
N ASP A 382 -3.46 -17.17 -1.77
CA ASP A 382 -4.65 -16.75 -1.02
C ASP A 382 -5.76 -16.24 -1.95
N MET A 383 -5.40 -15.53 -3.04
CA MET A 383 -6.33 -15.03 -4.05
C MET A 383 -5.72 -15.04 -5.45
N ASP A 384 -6.48 -14.78 -6.50
CA ASP A 384 -5.96 -14.49 -7.85
C ASP A 384 -5.62 -13.01 -7.97
N THR A 385 -4.44 -12.65 -7.47
CA THR A 385 -4.02 -11.25 -7.36
C THR A 385 -3.98 -10.53 -8.71
N CYS A 386 -3.53 -11.20 -9.78
CA CYS A 386 -3.49 -10.57 -11.10
C CYS A 386 -4.89 -10.28 -11.66
N SER A 387 -5.84 -11.18 -11.46
CA SER A 387 -7.24 -10.95 -11.85
C SER A 387 -7.87 -9.84 -11.00
N GLU A 388 -7.57 -9.75 -9.71
CA GLU A 388 -8.06 -8.69 -8.84
C GLU A 388 -7.47 -7.31 -9.20
N ILE A 389 -6.17 -7.24 -9.56
CA ILE A 389 -5.54 -6.03 -10.10
C ILE A 389 -6.25 -5.58 -11.38
N TRP A 390 -6.52 -6.52 -12.30
CA TRP A 390 -7.22 -6.18 -13.54
C TRP A 390 -8.69 -5.78 -13.27
N ARG A 391 -9.39 -6.47 -12.36
CA ARG A 391 -10.73 -6.09 -11.92
C ARG A 391 -10.78 -4.65 -11.40
N PHE A 392 -9.75 -4.22 -10.69
CA PHE A 392 -9.61 -2.83 -10.25
C PHE A 392 -9.28 -1.90 -11.43
N PHE A 393 -8.32 -2.23 -12.27
CA PHE A 393 -7.89 -1.37 -13.38
C PHE A 393 -8.96 -1.20 -14.46
N SER A 394 -9.66 -2.27 -14.82
CA SER A 394 -10.66 -2.26 -15.89
C SER A 394 -11.83 -1.30 -15.62
N GLN A 395 -12.10 -0.98 -14.37
CA GLN A 395 -13.12 0.01 -13.99
C GLN A 395 -12.76 1.43 -14.46
N TRP A 396 -11.48 1.70 -14.73
CA TRP A 396 -10.95 3.02 -15.08
C TRP A 396 -10.70 3.19 -16.57
N ILE A 397 -11.03 2.21 -17.38
CA ILE A 397 -10.92 2.30 -18.84
C ILE A 397 -11.97 3.28 -19.36
N ASP A 398 -11.51 4.24 -20.22
CA ASP A 398 -12.35 5.23 -20.89
C ASP A 398 -12.99 4.61 -22.14
#